data_ac6d1b56976c19caf93abaaf98461b03
#
_entry.id   ac6d1b56976c19caf93abaaf98461b03
#
_cell.length_a   1.000
_cell.length_b   1.000
_cell.length_c   1.000
_cell.angle_alpha   90.00
_cell.angle_beta   90.00
_cell.angle_gamma   90.00
#
_symmetry.space_group_name_H-M   'P 1'
#
loop_
_entity.id
_entity.type
_entity.pdbx_description
1 polymer ?
#
loop_
_entity_poly.entity_id
_entity_poly.type
_entity_poly.pdbx_seq_one_letter_code
_entity_poly.pdbx_strand_id
1 'polypeptide(L)'
;MLSSPALAPGRDVPRWMLALSRFISRVWPTFPAIRIDAALLSRDPAVVAANRADPLVHHGAVPARTGAEILDAMARIERGRDTLRVPVLVYHGTEDKLTEPDGSRAFGAGVGSPDRTLTLYEGGFHETMNDLERDRVIDALIAWLHAHAPAH
;
A
#
# COMPACT_ATOMS: atom_id res chain seq x y z
N MET A 1 12.08 2.27 1.23
CA MET A 1 10.91 3.01 1.77
C MET A 1 9.64 2.45 1.18
N LEU A 2 8.57 2.41 1.96
CA LEU A 2 7.27 1.85 1.60
C LEU A 2 6.17 2.86 1.96
N SER A 3 5.40 3.30 0.95
CA SER A 3 4.24 4.19 1.10
C SER A 3 2.97 3.38 1.01
N SER A 4 2.16 3.39 2.04
CA SER A 4 0.86 2.70 2.10
C SER A 4 0.89 1.29 1.46
N PRO A 5 1.86 0.43 1.83
CA PRO A 5 2.10 -0.81 1.11
C PRO A 5 0.98 -1.84 1.35
N ALA A 6 0.62 -2.56 0.29
CA ALA A 6 -0.30 -3.69 0.35
C ALA A 6 0.40 -4.92 0.96
N LEU A 7 0.36 -5.07 2.28
CA LEU A 7 1.08 -6.11 3.03
C LEU A 7 0.16 -7.17 3.63
N ALA A 8 -1.14 -6.88 3.75
CA ALA A 8 -2.14 -7.81 4.23
C ALA A 8 -3.44 -7.66 3.43
N PRO A 9 -4.22 -8.72 3.24
CA PRO A 9 -5.59 -8.59 2.75
C PRO A 9 -6.44 -7.81 3.76
N GLY A 10 -7.45 -7.09 3.26
CA GLY A 10 -8.38 -6.35 4.13
C GLY A 10 -9.01 -7.27 5.19
N ARG A 11 -9.23 -6.73 6.39
CA ARG A 11 -9.74 -7.50 7.57
C ARG A 11 -11.07 -8.22 7.29
N ASP A 12 -11.92 -7.60 6.47
CA ASP A 12 -13.26 -8.09 6.19
C ASP A 12 -13.32 -9.10 5.03
N VAL A 13 -12.15 -9.49 4.47
CA VAL A 13 -12.09 -10.43 3.35
C VAL A 13 -12.02 -11.86 3.88
N PRO A 14 -13.11 -12.64 3.78
CA PRO A 14 -13.13 -14.00 4.30
C PRO A 14 -12.25 -14.92 3.47
N ARG A 15 -11.67 -15.94 4.11
CA ARG A 15 -10.71 -16.88 3.47
C ARG A 15 -11.28 -17.61 2.26
N TRP A 16 -12.59 -17.90 2.25
CA TRP A 16 -13.24 -18.52 1.10
C TRP A 16 -13.25 -17.61 -0.13
N MET A 17 -13.40 -16.28 0.07
CA MET A 17 -13.35 -15.30 -1.01
C MET A 17 -11.94 -15.22 -1.62
N LEU A 18 -10.89 -15.33 -0.80
CA LEU A 18 -9.50 -15.41 -1.28
C LEU A 18 -9.27 -16.68 -2.11
N ALA A 19 -9.84 -17.82 -1.70
CA ALA A 19 -9.75 -19.05 -2.46
C ALA A 19 -10.52 -18.95 -3.80
N LEU A 20 -11.73 -18.37 -3.78
CA LEU A 20 -12.54 -18.15 -4.97
C LEU A 20 -11.84 -17.19 -5.95
N SER A 21 -11.22 -16.11 -5.46
CA SER A 21 -10.48 -15.17 -6.32
C SER A 21 -9.31 -15.86 -7.04
N ARG A 22 -8.58 -16.75 -6.36
CA ARG A 22 -7.54 -17.57 -6.97
C ARG A 22 -8.08 -18.52 -8.04
N PHE A 23 -9.22 -19.16 -7.78
CA PHE A 23 -9.87 -20.01 -8.77
C PHE A 23 -10.28 -19.22 -10.02
N ILE A 24 -10.99 -18.07 -9.83
CA ILE A 24 -11.40 -17.19 -10.93
C ILE A 24 -10.17 -16.70 -11.71
N SER A 25 -9.10 -16.33 -11.04
CA SER A 25 -7.87 -15.86 -11.69
C SER A 25 -7.22 -16.90 -12.61
N ARG A 26 -7.48 -18.19 -12.38
CA ARG A 26 -6.98 -19.29 -13.21
C ARG A 26 -7.84 -19.56 -14.44
N VAL A 27 -9.18 -19.53 -14.26
CA VAL A 27 -10.14 -19.88 -15.33
C VAL A 27 -10.51 -18.65 -16.18
N TRP A 28 -10.48 -17.45 -15.58
CA TRP A 28 -10.77 -16.19 -16.27
C TRP A 28 -9.87 -15.06 -15.74
N PRO A 29 -8.59 -15.04 -16.15
CA PRO A 29 -7.58 -14.12 -15.61
C PRO A 29 -7.91 -12.64 -15.82
N THR A 30 -8.61 -12.31 -16.89
CA THR A 30 -9.02 -10.94 -17.24
C THR A 30 -10.36 -10.53 -16.64
N PHE A 31 -10.99 -11.37 -15.81
CA PHE A 31 -12.26 -11.03 -15.14
C PHE A 31 -12.11 -9.70 -14.38
N PRO A 32 -13.02 -8.72 -14.62
CA PRO A 32 -12.95 -7.39 -13.98
C PRO A 32 -13.37 -7.50 -12.51
N ALA A 33 -12.38 -7.70 -11.62
CA ALA A 33 -12.64 -8.07 -10.23
C ALA A 33 -12.88 -6.87 -9.31
N ILE A 34 -12.06 -5.82 -9.39
CA ILE A 34 -12.10 -4.69 -8.45
C ILE A 34 -11.97 -3.38 -9.23
N ARG A 35 -12.80 -2.40 -8.93
CA ARG A 35 -12.59 -1.01 -9.34
C ARG A 35 -12.07 -0.20 -8.16
N ILE A 36 -11.00 0.55 -8.40
CA ILE A 36 -10.46 1.49 -7.42
C ILE A 36 -11.14 2.83 -7.65
N ASP A 37 -11.79 3.36 -6.61
CA ASP A 37 -12.33 4.71 -6.66
C ASP A 37 -11.22 5.70 -6.31
N ALA A 38 -10.97 6.67 -7.20
CA ALA A 38 -10.00 7.72 -6.99
C ALA A 38 -10.27 8.56 -5.72
N ALA A 39 -11.52 8.61 -5.25
CA ALA A 39 -11.86 9.28 -4.00
C ALA A 39 -11.25 8.62 -2.75
N LEU A 40 -10.74 7.39 -2.86
CA LEU A 40 -10.05 6.70 -1.76
C LEU A 40 -8.54 6.97 -1.74
N LEU A 41 -8.01 7.65 -2.75
CA LEU A 41 -6.58 7.94 -2.84
C LEU A 41 -6.18 9.08 -1.90
N SER A 42 -6.95 10.17 -1.89
CA SER A 42 -6.65 11.39 -1.15
C SER A 42 -7.91 12.10 -0.66
N ARG A 43 -7.81 12.80 0.45
CA ARG A 43 -8.84 13.73 0.95
C ARG A 43 -8.86 15.06 0.19
N ASP A 44 -7.80 15.38 -0.58
CA ASP A 44 -7.72 16.57 -1.41
C ASP A 44 -8.53 16.38 -2.70
N PRO A 45 -9.65 17.12 -2.89
CA PRO A 45 -10.47 16.98 -4.08
C PRO A 45 -9.74 17.37 -5.37
N ALA A 46 -8.71 18.21 -5.30
CA ALA A 46 -7.93 18.58 -6.48
C ALA A 46 -7.07 17.40 -6.95
N VAL A 47 -6.49 16.62 -6.03
CA VAL A 47 -5.75 15.39 -6.35
C VAL A 47 -6.68 14.34 -6.97
N VAL A 48 -7.85 14.15 -6.39
CA VAL A 48 -8.87 13.22 -6.92
C VAL A 48 -9.30 13.63 -8.34
N ALA A 49 -9.54 14.92 -8.56
CA ALA A 49 -9.92 15.44 -9.87
C ALA A 49 -8.79 15.26 -10.90
N ALA A 50 -7.56 15.55 -10.53
CA ALA A 50 -6.39 15.36 -11.38
C ALA A 50 -6.21 13.88 -11.75
N ASN A 51 -6.31 12.95 -10.79
CA ASN A 51 -6.25 11.52 -11.05
C ASN A 51 -7.32 11.07 -12.04
N ARG A 52 -8.58 11.51 -11.86
CA ARG A 52 -9.69 11.16 -12.77
C ARG A 52 -9.52 11.72 -14.19
N ALA A 53 -8.82 12.84 -14.33
CA ALA A 53 -8.58 13.49 -15.63
C ALA A 53 -7.33 12.97 -16.34
N ASP A 54 -6.46 12.24 -15.63
CA ASP A 54 -5.19 11.77 -16.19
C ASP A 54 -5.39 10.59 -17.16
N PRO A 55 -5.10 10.77 -18.46
CA PRO A 55 -5.24 9.71 -19.47
C PRO A 55 -4.23 8.57 -19.30
N LEU A 56 -3.18 8.75 -18.49
CA LEU A 56 -2.19 7.71 -18.20
C LEU A 56 -2.63 6.78 -17.05
N VAL A 57 -3.65 7.17 -16.29
CA VAL A 57 -4.20 6.36 -15.21
C VAL A 57 -5.24 5.38 -15.76
N HIS A 58 -5.10 4.11 -15.38
CA HIS A 58 -6.09 3.09 -15.72
C HIS A 58 -7.31 3.20 -14.81
N HIS A 59 -8.43 3.67 -15.35
CA HIS A 59 -9.71 3.81 -14.61
C HIS A 59 -10.64 2.58 -14.73
N GLY A 60 -10.18 1.54 -15.39
CA GLY A 60 -10.93 0.28 -15.55
C GLY A 60 -10.86 -0.60 -14.29
N ALA A 61 -11.51 -1.75 -14.38
CA ALA A 61 -11.42 -2.74 -13.31
C ALA A 61 -10.06 -3.45 -13.32
N VAL A 62 -9.49 -3.65 -12.15
CA VAL A 62 -8.29 -4.48 -11.95
C VAL A 62 -8.64 -5.95 -12.27
N PRO A 63 -7.88 -6.62 -13.15
CA PRO A 63 -8.13 -8.02 -13.49
C PRO A 63 -7.97 -8.97 -12.29
N ALA A 64 -8.75 -10.05 -12.27
CA ALA A 64 -8.67 -11.06 -11.21
C ALA A 64 -7.27 -11.64 -11.03
N ARG A 65 -6.51 -11.81 -12.13
CA ARG A 65 -5.13 -12.28 -12.07
C ARG A 65 -4.23 -11.33 -11.32
N THR A 66 -4.35 -10.01 -11.56
CA THR A 66 -3.57 -8.99 -10.84
C THR A 66 -3.85 -9.05 -9.34
N GLY A 67 -5.13 -9.14 -8.93
CA GLY A 67 -5.49 -9.28 -7.52
C GLY A 67 -4.90 -10.54 -6.87
N ALA A 68 -4.94 -11.67 -7.57
CA ALA A 68 -4.36 -12.91 -7.07
C ALA A 68 -2.84 -12.83 -6.90
N GLU A 69 -2.12 -12.21 -7.86
CA GLU A 69 -0.67 -12.01 -7.76
C GLU A 69 -0.28 -11.07 -6.61
N ILE A 70 -1.09 -10.05 -6.35
CA ILE A 70 -0.90 -9.17 -5.18
C ILE A 70 -1.04 -9.99 -3.88
N LEU A 71 -2.07 -10.80 -3.74
CA LEU A 71 -2.26 -11.66 -2.56
C LEU A 71 -1.10 -12.65 -2.36
N ASP A 72 -0.59 -13.22 -3.44
CA ASP A 72 0.55 -14.12 -3.38
C ASP A 72 1.86 -13.37 -3.06
N ALA A 73 2.00 -12.12 -3.50
CA ALA A 73 3.10 -11.24 -3.12
C ALA A 73 3.06 -10.91 -1.62
N MET A 74 1.89 -10.53 -1.07
CA MET A 74 1.69 -10.32 0.37
C MET A 74 2.15 -11.55 1.18
N ALA A 75 1.73 -12.75 0.76
CA ALA A 75 2.12 -13.98 1.42
C ALA A 75 3.63 -14.29 1.33
N ARG A 76 4.30 -13.91 0.24
CA ARG A 76 5.76 -14.02 0.12
C ARG A 76 6.48 -13.04 1.03
N ILE A 77 6.02 -11.79 1.11
CA ILE A 77 6.58 -10.77 1.98
C ILE A 77 6.44 -11.20 3.44
N GLU A 78 5.27 -11.67 3.84
CA GLU A 78 5.01 -12.13 5.22
C GLU A 78 5.98 -13.25 5.64
N ARG A 79 6.27 -14.20 4.74
CA ARG A 79 7.22 -15.30 5.03
C ARG A 79 8.69 -14.89 5.05
N GLY A 80 9.05 -13.81 4.36
CA GLY A 80 10.46 -13.39 4.20
C GLY A 80 10.82 -12.10 4.92
N ARG A 81 9.87 -11.41 5.55
CA ARG A 81 10.12 -10.08 6.16
C ARG A 81 11.19 -10.09 7.25
N ASP A 82 11.31 -11.22 7.97
CA ASP A 82 12.30 -11.40 9.03
C ASP A 82 13.75 -11.52 8.51
N THR A 83 13.93 -11.74 7.20
CA THR A 83 15.27 -11.81 6.58
C THR A 83 15.77 -10.45 6.08
N LEU A 84 14.92 -9.44 6.02
CA LEU A 84 15.28 -8.09 5.55
C LEU A 84 16.18 -7.40 6.59
N ARG A 85 17.36 -6.87 6.15
CA ARG A 85 18.36 -6.25 7.03
C ARG A 85 18.67 -4.80 6.72
N VAL A 86 18.24 -4.30 5.57
CA VAL A 86 18.46 -2.90 5.17
C VAL A 86 17.57 -1.96 6.00
N PRO A 87 17.96 -0.68 6.18
CA PRO A 87 17.09 0.32 6.78
C PRO A 87 15.72 0.39 6.09
N VAL A 88 14.66 0.43 6.87
CA VAL A 88 13.28 0.43 6.37
C VAL A 88 12.48 1.58 6.94
N LEU A 89 11.90 2.40 6.07
CA LEU A 89 10.85 3.33 6.40
C LEU A 89 9.52 2.84 5.82
N VAL A 90 8.50 2.71 6.67
CA VAL A 90 7.11 2.47 6.29
C VAL A 90 6.28 3.65 6.77
N TYR A 91 5.42 4.18 5.92
CA TYR A 91 4.42 5.16 6.31
C TYR A 91 3.07 4.85 5.67
N HIS A 92 1.97 5.14 6.42
CA HIS A 92 0.63 4.73 6.03
C HIS A 92 -0.41 5.68 6.63
N GLY A 93 -1.48 5.97 5.87
CA GLY A 93 -2.63 6.70 6.39
C GLY A 93 -3.55 5.79 7.21
N THR A 94 -4.03 6.24 8.37
CA THR A 94 -4.87 5.39 9.25
C THR A 94 -6.28 5.15 8.69
N GLU A 95 -6.75 6.01 7.78
CA GLU A 95 -8.04 5.89 7.10
C GLU A 95 -7.92 5.40 5.65
N ASP A 96 -6.79 4.77 5.31
CA ASP A 96 -6.62 4.10 4.03
C ASP A 96 -7.65 2.96 3.89
N LYS A 97 -8.44 3.01 2.80
CA LYS A 97 -9.45 2.01 2.46
C LYS A 97 -9.02 1.13 1.28
N LEU A 98 -7.86 1.38 0.69
CA LEU A 98 -7.32 0.59 -0.42
C LEU A 98 -6.36 -0.49 0.06
N THR A 99 -5.52 -0.15 1.03
CA THR A 99 -4.61 -1.10 1.67
C THR A 99 -4.76 -1.04 3.19
N GLU A 100 -4.58 -2.18 3.84
CA GLU A 100 -4.84 -2.34 5.28
C GLU A 100 -3.67 -1.78 6.11
N PRO A 101 -3.88 -0.71 6.92
CA PRO A 101 -2.82 -0.12 7.76
C PRO A 101 -2.24 -1.08 8.79
N ASP A 102 -3.02 -2.05 9.25
CA ASP A 102 -2.52 -3.07 10.17
C ASP A 102 -1.53 -4.04 9.52
N GLY A 103 -1.56 -4.18 8.19
CA GLY A 103 -0.50 -4.86 7.46
C GLY A 103 0.85 -4.17 7.66
N SER A 104 0.88 -2.83 7.63
CA SER A 104 2.07 -2.04 7.92
C SER A 104 2.52 -2.15 9.38
N ARG A 105 1.59 -2.17 10.34
CA ARG A 105 1.89 -2.41 11.77
C ARG A 105 2.54 -3.79 11.97
N ALA A 106 1.93 -4.83 11.42
CA ALA A 106 2.42 -6.20 11.53
C ALA A 106 3.79 -6.38 10.85
N PHE A 107 3.98 -5.75 9.68
CA PHE A 107 5.27 -5.75 8.99
C PHE A 107 6.35 -5.05 9.82
N GLY A 108 6.10 -3.84 10.31
CA GLY A 108 7.03 -3.09 11.14
C GLY A 108 7.43 -3.83 12.43
N ALA A 109 6.49 -4.59 13.03
CA ALA A 109 6.76 -5.41 14.20
C ALA A 109 7.60 -6.67 13.89
N GLY A 110 7.46 -7.23 12.68
CA GLY A 110 8.07 -8.52 12.32
C GLY A 110 9.25 -8.43 11.33
N VAL A 111 9.54 -7.25 10.77
CA VAL A 111 10.67 -7.08 9.86
C VAL A 111 12.00 -7.28 10.60
N GLY A 112 12.91 -8.03 9.98
CA GLY A 112 14.22 -8.37 10.59
C GLY A 112 15.24 -7.24 10.58
N SER A 113 14.94 -6.09 9.99
CA SER A 113 15.80 -4.91 10.01
C SER A 113 15.95 -4.36 11.44
N PRO A 114 17.19 -4.14 11.93
CA PRO A 114 17.39 -3.45 13.21
C PRO A 114 17.07 -1.95 13.12
N ASP A 115 17.12 -1.39 11.92
CA ASP A 115 16.84 0.01 11.61
C ASP A 115 15.52 0.09 10.86
N ARG A 116 14.43 0.26 11.61
CA ARG A 116 13.08 0.31 11.08
C ARG A 116 12.27 1.46 11.67
N THR A 117 11.63 2.21 10.81
CA THR A 117 10.74 3.31 11.17
C THR A 117 9.35 3.04 10.59
N LEU A 118 8.32 3.11 11.44
CA LEU A 118 6.93 3.09 11.03
C LEU A 118 6.27 4.39 11.45
N THR A 119 5.72 5.13 10.50
CA THR A 119 4.94 6.35 10.74
C THR A 119 3.52 6.18 10.25
N LEU A 120 2.55 6.43 11.12
CA LEU A 120 1.14 6.41 10.78
C LEU A 120 0.60 7.84 10.83
N TYR A 121 -0.03 8.25 9.72
CA TYR A 121 -0.64 9.57 9.59
C TYR A 121 -2.13 9.47 9.88
N GLU A 122 -2.52 10.04 11.02
CA GLU A 122 -3.90 9.97 11.51
C GLU A 122 -4.87 10.64 10.53
N GLY A 123 -5.96 9.93 10.20
CA GLY A 123 -6.95 10.37 9.23
C GLY A 123 -6.47 10.37 7.77
N GLY A 124 -5.19 10.08 7.51
CA GLY A 124 -4.63 10.06 6.16
C GLY A 124 -5.20 8.94 5.30
N PHE A 125 -5.36 9.19 4.00
CA PHE A 125 -5.78 8.23 2.99
C PHE A 125 -4.57 7.53 2.35
N HIS A 126 -4.78 6.84 1.22
CA HIS A 126 -3.78 5.98 0.58
C HIS A 126 -2.51 6.71 0.11
N GLU A 127 -2.69 7.83 -0.59
CA GLU A 127 -1.59 8.63 -1.13
C GLU A 127 -1.15 9.72 -0.15
N THR A 128 -0.55 9.35 0.97
CA THR A 128 -0.19 10.29 2.04
C THR A 128 0.67 11.47 1.57
N MET A 129 1.51 11.30 0.52
CA MET A 129 2.30 12.38 -0.09
C MET A 129 1.49 13.30 -1.00
N ASN A 130 0.25 12.94 -1.32
CA ASN A 130 -0.69 13.71 -2.12
C ASN A 130 -1.95 14.08 -1.31
N ASP A 131 -1.94 13.84 0.00
CA ASP A 131 -3.06 14.13 0.89
C ASP A 131 -2.88 15.50 1.57
N LEU A 132 -3.83 15.91 2.40
CA LEU A 132 -3.88 17.23 3.03
C LEU A 132 -2.63 17.56 3.86
N GLU A 133 -1.95 16.56 4.41
CA GLU A 133 -0.74 16.71 5.23
C GLU A 133 0.56 16.41 4.47
N ARG A 134 0.53 16.46 3.14
CA ARG A 134 1.66 16.10 2.27
C ARG A 134 2.99 16.72 2.66
N ASP A 135 3.00 17.99 3.04
CA ASP A 135 4.24 18.70 3.38
C ASP A 135 4.92 18.06 4.59
N ARG A 136 4.16 17.73 5.63
CA ARG A 136 4.64 16.99 6.81
C ARG A 136 5.19 15.61 6.46
N VAL A 137 4.53 14.91 5.54
CA VAL A 137 4.97 13.58 5.07
C VAL A 137 6.28 13.69 4.31
N ILE A 138 6.37 14.65 3.39
CA ILE A 138 7.56 14.88 2.57
C ILE A 138 8.75 15.33 3.43
N ASP A 139 8.55 16.25 4.37
CA ASP A 139 9.61 16.70 5.29
C ASP A 139 10.16 15.53 6.13
N ALA A 140 9.29 14.69 6.67
CA ALA A 140 9.70 13.51 7.42
C ALA A 140 10.48 12.51 6.55
N LEU A 141 10.05 12.34 5.28
CA LEU A 141 10.74 11.50 4.31
C LEU A 141 12.14 12.02 3.99
N ILE A 142 12.27 13.33 3.73
CA ILE A 142 13.54 13.99 3.45
C ILE A 142 14.49 13.85 4.66
N ALA A 143 13.99 14.11 5.87
CA ALA A 143 14.77 13.97 7.10
C ALA A 143 15.28 12.53 7.28
N TRP A 144 14.43 11.53 7.03
CA TRP A 144 14.83 10.13 7.10
C TRP A 144 15.90 9.78 6.05
N LEU A 145 15.73 10.27 4.80
CA LEU A 145 16.72 10.06 3.74
C LEU A 145 18.08 10.65 4.10
N HIS A 146 18.12 11.88 4.62
CA HIS A 146 19.37 12.51 5.03
C HIS A 146 20.07 11.75 6.15
N ALA A 147 19.30 11.18 7.09
CA ALA A 147 19.86 10.38 8.19
C ALA A 147 20.46 9.05 7.72
N HIS A 148 20.02 8.53 6.57
CA HIS A 148 20.42 7.21 6.05
C HIS A 148 21.22 7.29 4.74
N ALA A 149 21.41 8.49 4.19
CA ALA A 149 22.28 8.68 3.02
C ALA A 149 23.75 8.49 3.44
N PRO A 150 24.58 7.82 2.60
CA PRO A 150 26.01 7.76 2.87
C PRO A 150 26.60 9.17 2.90
N ALA A 151 27.46 9.44 3.88
CA ALA A 151 28.25 10.68 3.88
C ALA A 151 29.16 10.68 2.64
N HIS A 152 29.04 11.72 1.83
CA HIS A 152 29.92 11.96 0.69
C HIS A 152 31.20 12.67 1.13
#